data_3461780ca6667519d4c355e0c47b07c0
#
_entry.id   3461780ca6667519d4c355e0c47b07c0
#
_cell.length_a   1.000
_cell.length_b   1.000
_cell.length_c   1.000
_cell.angle_alpha   90.00
_cell.angle_beta   90.00
_cell.angle_gamma   90.00
#
_symmetry.space_group_name_H-M   'P 1'
#
loop_
_entity.id
_entity.type
_entity.pdbx_description
1 polymer ?
#
loop_
_entity_poly.entity_id
_entity_poly.type
_entity_poly.pdbx_seq_one_letter_code
_entity_poly.pdbx_strand_id
1 'polypeptide(L)'
;MRLAAPLFTALGLYAQAPAPPVFNETFFAGDRRAILEGCADKARSIKPKDAKYLAECGRAYLAALDKPKAEAAFKDAETREPKDGAVLRLIAQAWLKHGYKTEALEGYEKIVKRDPKNKEAVTAAAVDLAEVGLVNEAERYMGVLVALEKDDWERFLQFGKALLVAGQRKKAAFWFARAAALKPNEEKLFLEISRAFAETQSVM
;
A
#
# COMPACT_ATOMS: atom_id res chain seq x y z
N MET A 1 70.53 -10.63 -14.52
CA MET A 1 69.74 -10.88 -13.34
C MET A 1 68.30 -10.28 -13.55
N ARG A 2 67.35 -11.13 -13.80
CA ARG A 2 65.94 -10.71 -13.92
C ARG A 2 65.23 -11.13 -12.64
N LEU A 3 64.79 -10.15 -11.84
CA LEU A 3 63.97 -10.36 -10.67
C LEU A 3 62.56 -10.68 -11.08
N ALA A 4 62.09 -11.88 -10.75
CA ALA A 4 60.69 -12.29 -10.87
C ALA A 4 59.88 -11.68 -9.73
N ALA A 5 58.84 -10.93 -10.08
CA ALA A 5 57.85 -10.43 -9.13
C ALA A 5 56.91 -11.56 -8.70
N PRO A 6 56.51 -11.66 -7.43
CA PRO A 6 55.53 -12.66 -7.00
C PRO A 6 54.11 -12.28 -7.45
N LEU A 7 53.47 -13.21 -8.13
CA LEU A 7 52.03 -13.18 -8.42
C LEU A 7 51.28 -13.34 -7.10
N PHE A 8 50.73 -12.25 -6.58
CA PHE A 8 49.71 -12.29 -5.55
C PHE A 8 48.38 -12.79 -6.18
N THR A 9 48.10 -14.07 -6.02
CA THR A 9 46.76 -14.62 -6.27
C THR A 9 45.84 -14.10 -5.17
N ALA A 10 45.04 -13.08 -5.49
CA ALA A 10 43.91 -12.68 -4.67
C ALA A 10 42.85 -13.81 -4.72
N LEU A 11 42.91 -14.72 -3.74
CA LEU A 11 41.79 -15.60 -3.42
C LEU A 11 40.65 -14.72 -2.92
N GLY A 12 39.73 -14.37 -3.85
CA GLY A 12 38.47 -13.76 -3.52
C GLY A 12 37.69 -14.69 -2.59
N LEU A 13 37.60 -14.30 -1.33
CA LEU A 13 36.60 -14.85 -0.40
C LEU A 13 35.24 -14.48 -0.94
N TYR A 14 34.70 -15.32 -1.82
CA TYR A 14 33.26 -15.34 -2.10
C TYR A 14 32.60 -15.77 -0.79
N ALA A 15 32.05 -14.80 -0.04
CA ALA A 15 31.13 -15.10 1.04
C ALA A 15 30.00 -15.93 0.44
N GLN A 16 29.97 -17.22 0.75
CA GLN A 16 28.85 -18.07 0.35
C GLN A 16 27.57 -17.45 0.89
N ALA A 17 26.61 -17.26 0.01
CA ALA A 17 25.27 -16.85 0.43
C ALA A 17 24.80 -17.81 1.54
N PRO A 18 24.21 -17.29 2.62
CA PRO A 18 23.73 -18.13 3.71
C PRO A 18 22.77 -19.19 3.17
N ALA A 19 22.88 -20.41 3.70
CA ALA A 19 21.96 -21.49 3.31
C ALA A 19 20.50 -21.05 3.53
N PRO A 20 19.58 -21.43 2.62
CA PRO A 20 18.18 -21.06 2.77
C PRO A 20 17.61 -21.63 4.07
N PRO A 21 16.72 -20.89 4.76
CA PRO A 21 16.15 -21.33 6.03
C PRO A 21 15.36 -22.63 5.88
N VAL A 22 15.49 -23.50 6.87
CA VAL A 22 14.64 -24.68 7.01
C VAL A 22 13.36 -24.28 7.73
N PHE A 23 12.21 -24.33 7.05
CA PHE A 23 10.90 -23.93 7.58
C PHE A 23 10.35 -25.03 8.52
N ASN A 24 10.77 -24.99 9.77
CA ASN A 24 10.34 -25.92 10.84
C ASN A 24 9.83 -25.12 12.05
N GLU A 25 9.44 -25.83 13.11
CA GLU A 25 8.92 -25.23 14.34
C GLU A 25 9.90 -24.21 14.95
N THR A 26 11.20 -24.53 14.97
CA THR A 26 12.25 -23.64 15.49
C THR A 26 12.34 -22.34 14.69
N PHE A 27 12.23 -22.42 13.35
CA PHE A 27 12.20 -21.22 12.50
C PHE A 27 11.01 -20.34 12.84
N PHE A 28 9.79 -20.89 12.93
CA PHE A 28 8.58 -20.11 13.20
C PHE A 28 8.44 -19.64 14.65
N ALA A 29 9.19 -20.23 15.58
CA ALA A 29 9.31 -19.76 16.96
C ALA A 29 10.40 -18.69 17.13
N GLY A 30 11.15 -18.40 16.07
CA GLY A 30 12.31 -17.51 16.07
C GLY A 30 11.98 -16.02 15.91
N ASP A 31 12.98 -15.29 15.44
CA ASP A 31 12.88 -13.85 15.25
C ASP A 31 11.84 -13.47 14.15
N ARG A 32 10.95 -12.55 14.47
CA ARG A 32 9.85 -12.12 13.58
C ARG A 32 10.38 -11.58 12.24
N ARG A 33 11.50 -10.85 12.26
CA ARG A 33 12.08 -10.27 11.04
C ARG A 33 12.60 -11.38 10.12
N ALA A 34 13.34 -12.34 10.69
CA ALA A 34 13.86 -13.49 9.94
C ALA A 34 12.73 -14.34 9.35
N ILE A 35 11.61 -14.51 10.09
CA ILE A 35 10.42 -15.20 9.60
C ILE A 35 9.82 -14.47 8.39
N LEU A 36 9.62 -13.16 8.50
CA LEU A 36 9.03 -12.35 7.42
C LEU A 36 9.91 -12.38 6.16
N GLU A 37 11.21 -12.17 6.30
CA GLU A 37 12.17 -12.20 5.18
C GLU A 37 12.23 -13.61 4.56
N GLY A 38 12.43 -14.64 5.35
CA GLY A 38 12.55 -16.01 4.85
C GLY A 38 11.28 -16.51 4.16
N CYS A 39 10.10 -16.18 4.70
CA CYS A 39 8.83 -16.52 4.06
C CYS A 39 8.64 -15.75 2.75
N ALA A 40 9.01 -14.46 2.69
CA ALA A 40 8.92 -13.66 1.48
C ALA A 40 9.88 -14.17 0.40
N ASP A 41 11.14 -14.48 0.75
CA ASP A 41 12.13 -15.07 -0.14
C ASP A 41 11.63 -16.41 -0.72
N LYS A 42 11.04 -17.24 0.12
CA LYS A 42 10.44 -18.53 -0.31
C LYS A 42 9.25 -18.30 -1.24
N ALA A 43 8.32 -17.43 -0.89
CA ALA A 43 7.16 -17.11 -1.72
C ALA A 43 7.58 -16.59 -3.10
N ARG A 44 8.55 -15.67 -3.14
CA ARG A 44 9.14 -15.14 -4.38
C ARG A 44 9.77 -16.22 -5.24
N SER A 45 10.43 -17.20 -4.63
CA SER A 45 11.03 -18.35 -5.35
C SER A 45 9.99 -19.27 -5.98
N ILE A 46 8.80 -19.41 -5.36
CA ILE A 46 7.71 -20.26 -5.85
C ILE A 46 6.96 -19.58 -7.01
N LYS A 47 6.69 -18.28 -6.89
CA LYS A 47 5.96 -17.48 -7.91
C LYS A 47 6.75 -16.26 -8.37
N PRO A 48 7.89 -16.42 -9.04
CA PRO A 48 8.78 -15.32 -9.39
C PRO A 48 8.24 -14.41 -10.50
N LYS A 49 7.12 -14.77 -11.13
CA LYS A 49 6.53 -14.03 -12.26
C LYS A 49 5.18 -13.39 -11.95
N ASP A 50 4.58 -13.68 -10.82
CA ASP A 50 3.28 -13.16 -10.43
C ASP A 50 3.44 -11.80 -9.75
N ALA A 51 2.97 -10.74 -10.41
CA ALA A 51 3.13 -9.37 -9.95
C ALA A 51 2.47 -9.11 -8.58
N LYS A 52 1.30 -9.69 -8.35
CA LYS A 52 0.59 -9.54 -7.08
C LYS A 52 1.37 -10.19 -5.93
N TYR A 53 1.89 -11.41 -6.13
CA TYR A 53 2.74 -12.07 -5.13
C TYR A 53 4.05 -11.33 -4.89
N LEU A 54 4.67 -10.77 -5.93
CA LEU A 54 5.86 -9.94 -5.78
C LEU A 54 5.57 -8.67 -4.95
N ALA A 55 4.42 -8.03 -5.17
CA ALA A 55 4.00 -6.89 -4.36
C ALA A 55 3.74 -7.27 -2.90
N GLU A 56 3.13 -8.44 -2.63
CA GLU A 56 2.96 -8.97 -1.28
C GLU A 56 4.30 -9.31 -0.60
N CYS A 57 5.27 -9.86 -1.35
CA CYS A 57 6.63 -10.04 -0.84
C CYS A 57 7.28 -8.70 -0.46
N GLY A 58 7.11 -7.67 -1.29
CA GLY A 58 7.57 -6.31 -0.98
C GLY A 58 6.98 -5.78 0.32
N ARG A 59 5.69 -5.99 0.54
CA ARG A 59 5.02 -5.64 1.81
C ARG A 59 5.60 -6.37 3.01
N ALA A 60 5.92 -7.67 2.88
CA ALA A 60 6.55 -8.45 3.93
C ALA A 60 7.96 -7.96 4.26
N TYR A 61 8.76 -7.59 3.24
CA TYR A 61 10.07 -6.98 3.44
C TYR A 61 9.99 -5.63 4.15
N LEU A 62 8.99 -4.77 3.84
CA LEU A 62 8.77 -3.55 4.60
C LEU A 62 8.45 -3.82 6.07
N ALA A 63 7.62 -4.84 6.34
CA ALA A 63 7.30 -5.27 7.70
C ALA A 63 8.52 -5.84 8.44
N ALA A 64 9.51 -6.36 7.70
CA ALA A 64 10.81 -6.79 8.21
C ALA A 64 11.86 -5.64 8.29
N LEU A 65 11.47 -4.41 7.94
CA LEU A 65 12.34 -3.23 7.86
C LEU A 65 13.46 -3.35 6.81
N ASP A 66 13.28 -4.19 5.79
CA ASP A 66 14.18 -4.33 4.65
C ASP A 66 13.65 -3.56 3.44
N LYS A 67 13.83 -2.23 3.48
CA LYS A 67 13.41 -1.33 2.39
C LYS A 67 14.05 -1.70 1.04
N PRO A 68 15.36 -2.00 0.93
CA PRO A 68 15.98 -2.36 -0.35
C PRO A 68 15.36 -3.58 -1.02
N LYS A 69 15.07 -4.66 -0.25
CA LYS A 69 14.37 -5.83 -0.80
C LYS A 69 12.94 -5.51 -1.21
N ALA A 70 12.24 -4.67 -0.43
CA ALA A 70 10.90 -4.24 -0.77
C ALA A 70 10.88 -3.47 -2.10
N GLU A 71 11.77 -2.49 -2.28
CA GLU A 71 11.91 -1.72 -3.53
C GLU A 71 12.17 -2.63 -4.73
N ALA A 72 13.06 -3.60 -4.60
CA ALA A 72 13.35 -4.58 -5.65
C ALA A 72 12.11 -5.42 -6.01
N ALA A 73 11.37 -5.90 -5.01
CA ALA A 73 10.16 -6.69 -5.22
C ALA A 73 9.03 -5.87 -5.87
N PHE A 74 8.83 -4.62 -5.45
CA PHE A 74 7.85 -3.71 -6.04
C PHE A 74 8.19 -3.34 -7.49
N LYS A 75 9.46 -3.05 -7.77
CA LYS A 75 9.94 -2.80 -9.13
C LYS A 75 9.72 -4.00 -10.05
N ASP A 76 9.98 -5.21 -9.57
CA ASP A 76 9.71 -6.43 -10.30
C ASP A 76 8.20 -6.60 -10.58
N ALA A 77 7.34 -6.31 -9.59
CA ALA A 77 5.89 -6.35 -9.74
C ALA A 77 5.40 -5.34 -10.79
N GLU A 78 5.83 -4.07 -10.68
CA GLU A 78 5.51 -3.01 -11.64
C GLU A 78 5.99 -3.33 -13.07
N THR A 79 7.16 -3.96 -13.20
CA THR A 79 7.72 -4.33 -14.52
C THR A 79 6.90 -5.41 -15.20
N ARG A 80 6.35 -6.35 -14.43
CA ARG A 80 5.56 -7.45 -14.98
C ARG A 80 4.16 -7.03 -15.38
N GLU A 81 3.51 -6.24 -14.55
CA GLU A 81 2.16 -5.74 -14.82
C GLU A 81 2.08 -4.22 -14.60
N PRO A 82 2.73 -3.44 -15.50
CA PRO A 82 2.81 -1.99 -15.34
C PRO A 82 1.45 -1.32 -15.49
N LYS A 83 0.45 -2.05 -15.97
CA LYS A 83 -0.91 -1.56 -16.20
C LYS A 83 -1.93 -2.05 -15.18
N ASP A 84 -1.62 -2.91 -14.30
CA ASP A 84 -2.55 -3.38 -13.27
C ASP A 84 -2.68 -2.35 -12.13
N GLY A 85 -3.83 -1.68 -12.11
CA GLY A 85 -4.14 -0.70 -11.06
C GLY A 85 -4.24 -1.31 -9.66
N ALA A 86 -4.61 -2.59 -9.56
CA ALA A 86 -4.70 -3.27 -8.27
C ALA A 86 -3.31 -3.56 -7.70
N VAL A 87 -2.36 -3.99 -8.54
CA VAL A 87 -0.96 -4.18 -8.13
C VAL A 87 -0.33 -2.86 -7.70
N LEU A 88 -0.51 -1.80 -8.51
CA LEU A 88 0.01 -0.46 -8.18
C LEU A 88 -0.58 0.08 -6.87
N ARG A 89 -1.88 -0.13 -6.65
CA ARG A 89 -2.53 0.28 -5.39
C ARG A 89 -1.97 -0.50 -4.20
N LEU A 90 -1.80 -1.81 -4.32
CA LEU A 90 -1.23 -2.65 -3.28
C LEU A 90 0.18 -2.19 -2.88
N ILE A 91 1.00 -1.80 -3.85
CA ILE A 91 2.33 -1.22 -3.61
C ILE A 91 2.22 0.12 -2.88
N ALA A 92 1.35 1.03 -3.35
CA ALA A 92 1.14 2.33 -2.72
C ALA A 92 0.62 2.21 -1.27
N GLN A 93 -0.32 1.30 -1.03
CA GLN A 93 -0.81 0.98 0.32
C GLN A 93 0.27 0.38 1.22
N ALA A 94 1.15 -0.48 0.68
CA ALA A 94 2.25 -1.04 1.44
C ALA A 94 3.22 0.06 1.91
N TRP A 95 3.60 0.98 1.03
CA TRP A 95 4.40 2.14 1.36
C TRP A 95 3.72 3.01 2.42
N LEU A 96 2.45 3.31 2.23
CA LEU A 96 1.66 4.15 3.13
C LEU A 96 1.58 3.58 4.54
N LYS A 97 1.26 2.28 4.65
CA LYS A 97 1.14 1.57 5.93
C LYS A 97 2.44 1.53 6.73
N HIS A 98 3.57 1.56 6.05
CA HIS A 98 4.90 1.55 6.67
C HIS A 98 5.51 2.96 6.82
N GLY A 99 4.73 4.02 6.58
CA GLY A 99 5.13 5.41 6.84
C GLY A 99 5.95 6.06 5.72
N TYR A 100 6.14 5.39 4.60
CA TYR A 100 6.85 5.92 3.42
C TYR A 100 5.89 6.75 2.57
N LYS A 101 5.57 7.96 3.07
CA LYS A 101 4.54 8.84 2.49
C LYS A 101 4.85 9.27 1.06
N THR A 102 6.12 9.61 0.78
CA THR A 102 6.55 10.07 -0.55
C THR A 102 6.34 8.98 -1.60
N GLU A 103 6.81 7.77 -1.33
CA GLU A 103 6.68 6.62 -2.22
C GLU A 103 5.21 6.24 -2.43
N ALA A 104 4.41 6.33 -1.37
CA ALA A 104 2.97 6.08 -1.45
C ALA A 104 2.26 7.11 -2.35
N LEU A 105 2.53 8.40 -2.16
CA LEU A 105 1.94 9.48 -2.97
C LEU A 105 2.34 9.36 -4.45
N GLU A 106 3.60 9.06 -4.75
CA GLU A 106 4.06 8.77 -6.11
C GLU A 106 3.32 7.59 -6.73
N GLY A 107 3.07 6.53 -5.95
CA GLY A 107 2.30 5.36 -6.37
C GLY A 107 0.85 5.73 -6.74
N TYR A 108 0.15 6.46 -5.89
CA TYR A 108 -1.22 6.92 -6.17
C TYR A 108 -1.28 7.88 -7.34
N GLU A 109 -0.29 8.77 -7.47
CA GLU A 109 -0.22 9.69 -8.59
C GLU A 109 -0.01 8.97 -9.93
N LYS A 110 0.82 7.93 -9.98
CA LYS A 110 0.98 7.05 -11.15
C LYS A 110 -0.36 6.41 -11.56
N ILE A 111 -1.12 5.90 -10.57
CA ILE A 111 -2.43 5.26 -10.82
C ILE A 111 -3.40 6.25 -11.46
N VAL A 112 -3.55 7.43 -10.85
CA VAL A 112 -4.51 8.44 -11.32
C VAL A 112 -4.07 9.09 -12.63
N LYS A 113 -2.79 9.40 -12.83
CA LYS A 113 -2.28 9.95 -14.09
C LYS A 113 -2.50 9.00 -15.27
N ARG A 114 -2.46 7.72 -15.02
CA ARG A 114 -2.62 6.70 -16.06
C ARG A 114 -4.06 6.58 -16.55
N ASP A 115 -5.02 6.66 -15.67
CA ASP A 115 -6.44 6.71 -15.99
C ASP A 115 -7.15 7.75 -15.12
N PRO A 116 -7.08 9.04 -15.51
CA PRO A 116 -7.66 10.14 -14.74
C PRO A 116 -9.19 10.09 -14.61
N LYS A 117 -9.84 9.25 -15.43
CA LYS A 117 -11.30 9.07 -15.40
C LYS A 117 -11.74 7.86 -14.57
N ASN A 118 -10.80 7.08 -14.08
CA ASN A 118 -11.08 5.92 -13.24
C ASN A 118 -11.49 6.37 -11.84
N LYS A 119 -12.78 6.49 -11.63
CA LYS A 119 -13.37 6.95 -10.36
C LYS A 119 -13.04 6.03 -9.20
N GLU A 120 -12.97 4.70 -9.43
CA GLU A 120 -12.60 3.71 -8.43
C GLU A 120 -11.17 3.96 -7.93
N ALA A 121 -10.23 4.19 -8.84
CA ALA A 121 -8.84 4.44 -8.50
C ALA A 121 -8.66 5.77 -7.75
N VAL A 122 -9.35 6.82 -8.19
CA VAL A 122 -9.33 8.13 -7.52
C VAL A 122 -9.93 8.05 -6.12
N THR A 123 -11.08 7.36 -5.98
CA THR A 123 -11.74 7.17 -4.67
C THR A 123 -10.84 6.36 -3.74
N ALA A 124 -10.26 5.27 -4.25
CA ALA A 124 -9.36 4.42 -3.47
C ALA A 124 -8.15 5.21 -2.93
N ALA A 125 -7.53 6.05 -3.77
CA ALA A 125 -6.44 6.92 -3.32
C ALA A 125 -6.89 7.89 -2.22
N ALA A 126 -8.06 8.54 -2.41
CA ALA A 126 -8.60 9.46 -1.41
C ALA A 126 -8.90 8.77 -0.08
N VAL A 127 -9.52 7.59 -0.11
CA VAL A 127 -9.88 6.81 1.09
C VAL A 127 -8.62 6.34 1.82
N ASP A 128 -7.69 5.69 1.11
CA ASP A 128 -6.46 5.15 1.69
C ASP A 128 -5.62 6.27 2.37
N LEU A 129 -5.53 7.44 1.73
CA LEU A 129 -4.82 8.60 2.29
C LEU A 129 -5.54 9.23 3.49
N ALA A 130 -6.88 9.30 3.44
CA ALA A 130 -7.67 9.82 4.54
C ALA A 130 -7.53 8.97 5.79
N GLU A 131 -7.58 7.64 5.66
CA GLU A 131 -7.48 6.70 6.79
C GLU A 131 -6.19 6.83 7.59
N VAL A 132 -5.09 7.23 6.94
CA VAL A 132 -3.80 7.48 7.62
C VAL A 132 -3.59 8.94 8.02
N GLY A 133 -4.62 9.78 7.88
CA GLY A 133 -4.57 11.18 8.28
C GLY A 133 -3.92 12.15 7.28
N LEU A 134 -3.60 11.71 6.06
CA LEU A 134 -3.11 12.57 4.97
C LEU A 134 -4.30 13.28 4.28
N VAL A 135 -5.00 14.07 5.08
CA VAL A 135 -6.33 14.62 4.72
C VAL A 135 -6.27 15.61 3.56
N ASN A 136 -5.23 16.46 3.51
CA ASN A 136 -5.12 17.45 2.43
C ASN A 136 -4.90 16.79 1.06
N GLU A 137 -4.06 15.75 1.02
CA GLU A 137 -3.80 14.95 -0.17
C GLU A 137 -5.06 14.17 -0.57
N ALA A 138 -5.75 13.58 0.40
CA ALA A 138 -7.02 12.89 0.19
C ALA A 138 -8.10 13.80 -0.40
N GLU A 139 -8.26 15.03 0.13
CA GLU A 139 -9.21 16.03 -0.37
C GLU A 139 -8.88 16.48 -1.80
N ARG A 140 -7.60 16.51 -2.18
CA ARG A 140 -7.20 16.80 -3.56
C ARG A 140 -7.74 15.75 -4.54
N TYR A 141 -7.63 14.45 -4.19
CA TYR A 141 -8.21 13.38 -5.01
C TYR A 141 -9.74 13.43 -5.04
N MET A 142 -10.37 13.73 -3.91
CA MET A 142 -11.84 13.94 -3.89
C MET A 142 -12.26 15.13 -4.74
N GLY A 143 -11.46 16.18 -4.84
CA GLY A 143 -11.67 17.28 -5.77
C GLY A 143 -11.69 16.83 -7.23
N VAL A 144 -10.78 15.94 -7.63
CA VAL A 144 -10.78 15.31 -8.96
C VAL A 144 -12.06 14.51 -9.17
N LEU A 145 -12.46 13.68 -8.20
CA LEU A 145 -13.68 12.88 -8.29
C LEU A 145 -14.92 13.76 -8.48
N VAL A 146 -15.09 14.81 -7.69
CA VAL A 146 -16.24 15.74 -7.80
C VAL A 146 -16.26 16.44 -9.16
N ALA A 147 -15.12 16.70 -9.77
CA ALA A 147 -15.05 17.26 -11.13
C ALA A 147 -15.48 16.23 -12.19
N LEU A 148 -15.23 14.93 -11.96
CA LEU A 148 -15.67 13.86 -12.86
C LEU A 148 -17.16 13.53 -12.69
N GLU A 149 -17.63 13.51 -11.45
CA GLU A 149 -19.02 13.16 -11.11
C GLU A 149 -19.45 13.88 -9.83
N LYS A 150 -20.44 14.77 -9.99
CA LYS A 150 -20.93 15.60 -8.88
C LYS A 150 -21.88 14.86 -7.94
N ASP A 151 -22.50 13.80 -8.41
CA ASP A 151 -23.69 13.20 -7.78
C ASP A 151 -23.44 11.76 -7.29
N ASP A 152 -22.16 11.42 -6.98
CA ASP A 152 -21.79 10.10 -6.49
C ASP A 152 -21.82 10.02 -4.97
N TRP A 153 -23.02 9.79 -4.43
CA TRP A 153 -23.24 9.72 -2.98
C TRP A 153 -22.51 8.56 -2.31
N GLU A 154 -22.32 7.43 -3.00
CA GLU A 154 -21.64 6.25 -2.42
C GLU A 154 -20.16 6.54 -2.14
N ARG A 155 -19.48 7.25 -3.05
CA ARG A 155 -18.10 7.67 -2.85
C ARG A 155 -17.95 8.76 -1.80
N PHE A 156 -18.92 9.66 -1.71
CA PHE A 156 -18.94 10.65 -0.62
C PHE A 156 -19.12 9.99 0.73
N LEU A 157 -19.97 8.95 0.81
CA LEU A 157 -20.14 8.13 2.00
C LEU A 157 -18.82 7.41 2.37
N GLN A 158 -18.17 6.74 1.42
CA GLN A 158 -16.90 6.04 1.66
C GLN A 158 -15.82 6.99 2.17
N PHE A 159 -15.67 8.15 1.55
CA PHE A 159 -14.69 9.13 1.97
C PHE A 159 -15.01 9.73 3.33
N GLY A 160 -16.27 10.02 3.62
CA GLY A 160 -16.73 10.45 4.95
C GLY A 160 -16.40 9.43 6.04
N LYS A 161 -16.57 8.13 5.75
CA LYS A 161 -16.20 7.05 6.68
C LYS A 161 -14.69 7.03 6.96
N ALA A 162 -13.85 7.15 5.92
CA ALA A 162 -12.40 7.20 6.06
C ALA A 162 -11.92 8.40 6.90
N LEU A 163 -12.51 9.58 6.68
CA LEU A 163 -12.25 10.76 7.48
C LEU A 163 -12.67 10.59 8.94
N LEU A 164 -13.76 9.88 9.19
CA LEU A 164 -14.24 9.60 10.53
C LEU A 164 -13.27 8.68 11.29
N VAL A 165 -12.76 7.63 10.62
CA VAL A 165 -11.70 6.75 11.16
C VAL A 165 -10.45 7.55 11.50
N ALA A 166 -10.07 8.52 10.68
CA ALA A 166 -8.95 9.42 10.92
C ALA A 166 -9.21 10.51 11.98
N GLY A 167 -10.35 10.45 12.69
CA GLY A 167 -10.72 11.44 13.70
C GLY A 167 -11.16 12.81 13.14
N GLN A 168 -11.33 12.94 11.84
CA GLN A 168 -11.67 14.19 11.14
C GLN A 168 -13.20 14.42 11.10
N ARG A 169 -13.82 14.38 12.27
CA ARG A 169 -15.29 14.37 12.44
C ARG A 169 -16.01 15.51 11.68
N LYS A 170 -15.46 16.72 11.71
CA LYS A 170 -16.09 17.89 11.02
C LYS A 170 -16.07 17.70 9.52
N LYS A 171 -14.95 17.23 8.96
CA LYS A 171 -14.81 16.95 7.53
C LYS A 171 -15.67 15.75 7.10
N ALA A 172 -15.72 14.71 7.91
CA ALA A 172 -16.62 13.57 7.67
C ALA A 172 -18.08 14.01 7.60
N ALA A 173 -18.54 14.85 8.54
CA ALA A 173 -19.88 15.38 8.57
C ALA A 173 -20.22 16.18 7.30
N PHE A 174 -19.30 16.96 6.75
CA PHE A 174 -19.47 17.66 5.49
C PHE A 174 -19.76 16.70 4.32
N TRP A 175 -18.99 15.61 4.20
CA TRP A 175 -19.18 14.64 3.12
C TRP A 175 -20.43 13.79 3.30
N PHE A 176 -20.78 13.41 4.54
CA PHE A 176 -22.06 12.75 4.83
C PHE A 176 -23.26 13.65 4.49
N ALA A 177 -23.19 14.93 4.81
CA ALA A 177 -24.25 15.90 4.45
C ALA A 177 -24.42 16.01 2.93
N ARG A 178 -23.34 16.00 2.15
CA ARG A 178 -23.40 15.98 0.68
C ARG A 178 -24.05 14.70 0.16
N ALA A 179 -23.69 13.53 0.70
CA ALA A 179 -24.31 12.27 0.32
C ALA A 179 -25.80 12.26 0.65
N ALA A 180 -26.18 12.74 1.85
CA ALA A 180 -27.58 12.83 2.29
C ALA A 180 -28.42 13.81 1.43
N ALA A 181 -27.83 14.93 1.00
CA ALA A 181 -28.49 15.88 0.11
C ALA A 181 -28.80 15.27 -1.26
N LEU A 182 -27.93 14.39 -1.77
CA LEU A 182 -28.15 13.68 -3.04
C LEU A 182 -29.19 12.56 -2.92
N LYS A 183 -29.26 11.91 -1.77
CA LYS A 183 -30.13 10.75 -1.51
C LYS A 183 -30.84 10.87 -0.17
N PRO A 184 -31.79 11.81 -0.02
CA PRO A 184 -32.42 12.10 1.27
C PRO A 184 -33.31 10.97 1.80
N ASN A 185 -33.74 10.04 0.93
CA ASN A 185 -34.59 8.90 1.28
C ASN A 185 -33.89 7.56 1.11
N GLU A 186 -32.55 7.53 1.03
CA GLU A 186 -31.79 6.30 0.88
C GLU A 186 -31.51 5.68 2.25
N GLU A 187 -32.26 4.68 2.62
CA GLU A 187 -32.17 4.01 3.92
C GLU A 187 -30.78 3.46 4.20
N LYS A 188 -30.18 2.82 3.20
CA LYS A 188 -28.82 2.25 3.30
C LYS A 188 -27.78 3.31 3.68
N LEU A 189 -27.88 4.53 3.12
CA LEU A 189 -26.95 5.64 3.42
C LEU A 189 -26.98 5.98 4.91
N PHE A 190 -28.17 6.17 5.49
CA PHE A 190 -28.31 6.56 6.89
C PHE A 190 -27.88 5.45 7.86
N LEU A 191 -28.16 4.19 7.52
CA LEU A 191 -27.68 3.03 8.27
C LEU A 191 -26.15 2.95 8.27
N GLU A 192 -25.51 3.13 7.13
CA GLU A 192 -24.05 3.11 7.01
C GLU A 192 -23.39 4.28 7.77
N ILE A 193 -23.95 5.48 7.73
CA ILE A 193 -23.48 6.62 8.54
C ILE A 193 -23.59 6.28 10.03
N SER A 194 -24.74 5.76 10.47
CA SER A 194 -24.97 5.37 11.86
C SER A 194 -23.95 4.35 12.35
N ARG A 195 -23.70 3.29 11.55
CA ARG A 195 -22.69 2.27 11.85
C ARG A 195 -21.29 2.87 11.97
N ALA A 196 -20.90 3.73 11.04
CA ALA A 196 -19.60 4.38 11.06
C ALA A 196 -19.35 5.17 12.35
N PHE A 197 -20.36 5.90 12.84
CA PHE A 197 -20.26 6.60 14.11
C PHE A 197 -20.22 5.66 15.32
N ALA A 198 -20.97 4.54 15.29
CA ALA A 198 -20.94 3.56 16.38
C ALA A 198 -19.58 2.87 16.50
N GLU A 199 -18.98 2.47 15.37
CA GLU A 199 -17.67 1.82 15.32
C GLU A 199 -16.54 2.73 15.84
N THR A 200 -16.58 4.02 15.50
CA THR A 200 -15.52 4.97 15.91
C THR A 200 -15.61 5.40 17.38
N GLN A 201 -16.75 5.26 18.05
CA GLN A 201 -16.87 5.52 19.50
C GLN A 201 -16.30 4.39 20.36
N SER A 202 -16.16 3.19 19.82
CA SER A 202 -15.65 2.03 20.57
C SER A 202 -14.11 2.02 20.70
N VAL A 203 -13.41 2.96 20.11
CA VAL A 203 -11.93 3.03 20.06
C VAL A 203 -11.37 4.12 21.01
N MET A 204 -12.24 4.88 21.69
CA MET A 204 -11.86 5.86 22.72
C MET A 204 -12.03 5.26 24.12
#